data_18f200891f80534ad56bbdd83eb5d482
#
_entry.id   18f200891f80534ad56bbdd83eb5d482
#
_cell.length_a   1.000
_cell.length_b   1.000
_cell.length_c   1.000
_cell.angle_alpha   90.00
_cell.angle_beta   90.00
_cell.angle_gamma   90.00
#
_symmetry.space_group_name_H-M   'P 1'
#
loop_
_entity.id
_entity.type
_entity.pdbx_description
1 polymer ?
#
loop_
_entity_poly.entity_id
_entity_poly.type
_entity_poly.pdbx_seq_one_letter_code
_entity_poly.pdbx_strand_id
1 'polypeptide(L)'
;MTALPVIDIGPLLTMDDAAAIERTAGTIGAASADHGFFYVEGHGIADALFERLEAASHAFFALSEAEKARIAMVHGGTAWRGWFPLGGELTSGRPDRKEGLYLGEDLGADDPRVAAGWPLHGANLWPDGLPELRGAVEDYLAAAVAAAEALMRGMALALGLAADHFATGITRRPTLLFRIFHYPPGGVADDLGVGEHSDYGLLTLLGQDAHGGLEVRAADGSWIAVPPRGRALVVNIGDMFERLTRGRFRSAPHRVINASGRERLSWPLFYDPDFAASVDPLPIPATTRLLSRWDGGDVHGASGTYGDYLIGKVGKVFPELAGKALGDFG
;
A
#
# COMPACT_ATOMS: atom_id res chain seq x y z
N MET A 1 25.76 0.83 -6.69
CA MET A 1 24.35 0.68 -6.30
C MET A 1 23.65 1.98 -6.61
N THR A 2 22.68 1.97 -7.51
CA THR A 2 21.94 3.20 -7.88
C THR A 2 20.91 3.46 -6.78
N ALA A 3 21.02 4.63 -6.11
CA ALA A 3 20.04 5.03 -5.11
C ALA A 3 18.68 5.30 -5.81
N LEU A 4 17.57 5.03 -5.12
CA LEU A 4 16.25 5.35 -5.63
C LEU A 4 16.08 6.86 -5.81
N PRO A 5 15.40 7.31 -6.87
CA PRO A 5 15.14 8.73 -7.10
C PRO A 5 14.27 9.35 -6.01
N VAL A 6 14.48 10.64 -5.77
CA VAL A 6 13.67 11.47 -4.86
C VAL A 6 12.92 12.48 -5.71
N ILE A 7 11.61 12.55 -5.56
CA ILE A 7 10.72 13.35 -6.41
C ILE A 7 9.89 14.29 -5.55
N ASP A 8 10.01 15.59 -5.81
CA ASP A 8 9.09 16.58 -5.24
C ASP A 8 7.79 16.61 -6.05
N ILE A 9 6.68 16.28 -5.39
CA ILE A 9 5.34 16.28 -6.00
C ILE A 9 4.53 17.56 -5.72
N GLY A 10 5.11 18.56 -5.05
CA GLY A 10 4.46 19.84 -4.81
C GLY A 10 3.80 20.44 -6.05
N PRO A 11 4.44 20.46 -7.23
CA PRO A 11 3.83 20.93 -8.47
C PRO A 11 2.53 20.20 -8.87
N LEU A 12 2.38 18.93 -8.51
CA LEU A 12 1.17 18.14 -8.79
C LEU A 12 0.05 18.39 -7.76
N LEU A 13 0.37 18.96 -6.61
CA LEU A 13 -0.62 19.39 -5.62
C LEU A 13 -1.19 20.77 -5.97
N THR A 14 -0.33 21.71 -6.35
CA THR A 14 -0.73 23.11 -6.64
C THR A 14 -1.29 23.27 -8.05
N MET A 15 -0.77 22.53 -9.03
CA MET A 15 -1.16 22.57 -10.45
C MET A 15 -1.06 23.97 -11.10
N ASP A 16 -0.14 24.81 -10.65
CA ASP A 16 0.00 26.21 -11.05
C ASP A 16 1.18 26.49 -12.01
N ASP A 17 2.16 25.56 -12.15
CA ASP A 17 3.30 25.66 -13.04
C ASP A 17 3.32 24.46 -14.03
N ALA A 18 2.85 24.69 -15.24
CA ALA A 18 2.78 23.66 -16.28
C ALA A 18 4.15 23.01 -16.59
N ALA A 19 5.24 23.78 -16.59
CA ALA A 19 6.57 23.24 -16.87
C ALA A 19 7.10 22.39 -15.70
N ALA A 20 6.82 22.79 -14.46
CA ALA A 20 7.16 21.98 -13.30
C ALA A 20 6.33 20.69 -13.26
N ILE A 21 5.03 20.76 -13.55
CA ILE A 21 4.13 19.59 -13.64
C ILE A 21 4.67 18.58 -14.66
N GLU A 22 5.04 19.04 -15.89
CA GLU A 22 5.55 18.18 -16.95
C GLU A 22 6.87 17.51 -16.54
N ARG A 23 7.80 18.26 -15.94
CA ARG A 23 9.07 17.71 -15.45
C ARG A 23 8.85 16.66 -14.36
N THR A 24 8.00 16.97 -13.37
CA THR A 24 7.67 16.03 -12.27
C THR A 24 7.01 14.76 -12.80
N ALA A 25 6.04 14.90 -13.72
CA ALA A 25 5.40 13.74 -14.36
C ALA A 25 6.41 12.89 -15.15
N GLY A 26 7.31 13.51 -15.91
CA GLY A 26 8.38 12.80 -16.62
C GLY A 26 9.31 12.03 -15.69
N THR A 27 9.69 12.63 -14.55
CA THR A 27 10.52 11.97 -13.54
C THR A 27 9.79 10.79 -12.87
N ILE A 28 8.51 10.95 -12.53
CA ILE A 28 7.66 9.86 -12.01
C ILE A 28 7.59 8.71 -13.03
N GLY A 29 7.36 9.02 -14.31
CA GLY A 29 7.29 8.03 -15.37
C GLY A 29 8.57 7.22 -15.50
N ALA A 30 9.73 7.88 -15.51
CA ALA A 30 11.03 7.22 -15.59
C ALA A 30 11.28 6.33 -14.34
N ALA A 31 11.04 6.86 -13.13
CA ALA A 31 11.22 6.12 -11.89
C ALA A 31 10.30 4.88 -11.82
N SER A 32 9.05 5.02 -12.27
CA SER A 32 8.08 3.93 -12.31
C SER A 32 8.47 2.83 -13.31
N ALA A 33 9.06 3.22 -14.45
CA ALA A 33 9.51 2.27 -15.46
C ALA A 33 10.80 1.54 -15.07
N ASP A 34 11.78 2.27 -14.51
CA ASP A 34 13.11 1.74 -14.24
C ASP A 34 13.19 0.96 -12.92
N HIS A 35 12.59 1.53 -11.87
CA HIS A 35 12.69 0.98 -10.51
C HIS A 35 11.37 0.43 -9.99
N GLY A 36 10.24 1.03 -10.34
CA GLY A 36 8.94 0.77 -9.72
C GLY A 36 8.86 1.27 -8.28
N PHE A 37 9.90 1.97 -7.80
CA PHE A 37 10.08 2.53 -6.46
C PHE A 37 10.76 3.88 -6.52
N PHE A 38 10.34 4.81 -5.68
CA PHE A 38 10.98 6.12 -5.51
C PHE A 38 10.56 6.77 -4.18
N TYR A 39 11.32 7.75 -3.74
CA TYR A 39 10.93 8.61 -2.62
C TYR A 39 10.10 9.79 -3.12
N VAL A 40 9.18 10.24 -2.26
CA VAL A 40 8.35 11.42 -2.51
C VAL A 40 8.53 12.43 -1.39
N GLU A 41 8.90 13.65 -1.77
CA GLU A 41 8.92 14.85 -0.94
C GLU A 41 7.85 15.84 -1.43
N GLY A 42 7.59 16.91 -0.68
CA GLY A 42 6.58 17.90 -1.06
C GLY A 42 5.15 17.34 -1.13
N HIS A 43 4.85 16.26 -0.43
CA HIS A 43 3.58 15.54 -0.46
C HIS A 43 2.44 16.20 0.33
N GLY A 44 2.69 17.33 1.01
CA GLY A 44 1.67 18.09 1.72
C GLY A 44 1.22 17.52 3.08
N ILE A 45 1.72 16.35 3.50
CA ILE A 45 1.42 15.79 4.82
C ILE A 45 2.27 16.52 5.85
N ALA A 46 1.64 17.22 6.79
CA ALA A 46 2.34 17.96 7.83
C ALA A 46 3.08 17.01 8.80
N ASP A 47 4.27 17.41 9.27
CA ASP A 47 5.07 16.63 10.22
C ASP A 47 4.26 16.24 11.48
N ALA A 48 3.43 17.15 11.97
CA ALA A 48 2.56 16.91 13.12
C ALA A 48 1.58 15.74 12.92
N LEU A 49 1.16 15.43 11.69
CA LEU A 49 0.31 14.26 11.40
C LEU A 49 1.10 12.97 11.53
N PHE A 50 2.35 12.94 11.04
CA PHE A 50 3.24 11.81 11.26
C PHE A 50 3.52 11.57 12.74
N GLU A 51 3.83 12.64 13.49
CA GLU A 51 4.13 12.55 14.93
C GLU A 51 2.94 12.02 15.73
N ARG A 52 1.73 12.49 15.42
CA ARG A 52 0.49 12.00 16.04
C ARG A 52 0.23 10.54 15.71
N LEU A 53 0.39 10.14 14.44
CA LEU A 53 0.20 8.76 14.01
C LEU A 53 1.23 7.84 14.65
N GLU A 54 2.51 8.24 14.69
CA GLU A 54 3.60 7.50 15.32
C GLU A 54 3.35 7.29 16.81
N ALA A 55 3.02 8.37 17.54
CA ALA A 55 2.70 8.29 18.95
C ALA A 55 1.48 7.40 19.25
N ALA A 56 0.41 7.53 18.48
CA ALA A 56 -0.79 6.71 18.62
C ALA A 56 -0.51 5.23 18.27
N SER A 57 0.36 4.97 17.30
CA SER A 57 0.78 3.61 16.94
C SER A 57 1.58 2.95 18.06
N HIS A 58 2.55 3.64 18.66
CA HIS A 58 3.28 3.15 19.84
C HIS A 58 2.33 2.88 21.00
N ALA A 59 1.40 3.78 21.30
CA ALA A 59 0.42 3.60 22.35
C ALA A 59 -0.47 2.36 22.09
N PHE A 60 -0.88 2.12 20.85
CA PHE A 60 -1.67 0.94 20.48
C PHE A 60 -0.87 -0.35 20.68
N PHE A 61 0.35 -0.46 20.18
CA PHE A 61 1.13 -1.70 20.34
C PHE A 61 1.62 -1.93 21.77
N ALA A 62 1.66 -0.91 22.61
CA ALA A 62 1.92 -1.04 24.06
C ALA A 62 0.73 -1.59 24.85
N LEU A 63 -0.49 -1.66 24.28
CA LEU A 63 -1.63 -2.30 24.91
C LEU A 63 -1.35 -3.80 25.13
N SER A 64 -1.97 -4.37 26.16
CA SER A 64 -1.90 -5.81 26.39
C SER A 64 -2.50 -6.59 25.22
N GLU A 65 -2.03 -7.84 25.00
CA GLU A 65 -2.63 -8.71 23.99
C GLU A 65 -4.14 -8.89 24.16
N ALA A 66 -4.62 -8.95 25.40
CA ALA A 66 -6.05 -9.07 25.70
C ALA A 66 -6.85 -7.85 25.24
N GLU A 67 -6.29 -6.65 25.33
CA GLU A 67 -6.93 -5.42 24.83
C GLU A 67 -6.91 -5.38 23.31
N LYS A 68 -5.78 -5.69 22.68
CA LYS A 68 -5.66 -5.77 21.20
C LYS A 68 -6.58 -6.84 20.62
N ALA A 69 -6.72 -7.98 21.29
CA ALA A 69 -7.58 -9.10 20.86
C ALA A 69 -9.08 -8.73 20.81
N ARG A 70 -9.53 -7.70 21.53
CA ARG A 70 -10.93 -7.23 21.43
C ARG A 70 -11.28 -6.68 20.05
N ILE A 71 -10.28 -6.21 19.34
CA ILE A 71 -10.40 -5.73 17.95
C ILE A 71 -9.64 -6.64 16.98
N ALA A 72 -9.49 -7.92 17.29
CA ALA A 72 -8.84 -8.86 16.38
C ALA A 72 -9.60 -8.96 15.04
N MET A 73 -8.89 -9.22 13.95
CA MET A 73 -9.43 -9.29 12.59
C MET A 73 -10.60 -10.28 12.45
N VAL A 74 -10.66 -11.32 13.30
CA VAL A 74 -11.78 -12.27 13.33
C VAL A 74 -13.12 -11.61 13.66
N HIS A 75 -13.10 -10.45 14.32
CA HIS A 75 -14.29 -9.65 14.63
C HIS A 75 -14.66 -8.67 13.50
N GLY A 76 -13.78 -8.43 12.54
CA GLY A 76 -14.01 -7.54 11.41
C GLY A 76 -14.88 -8.14 10.29
N GLY A 77 -15.23 -9.42 10.38
CA GLY A 77 -16.06 -10.10 9.38
C GLY A 77 -15.50 -9.95 7.97
N THR A 78 -16.39 -9.70 6.99
CA THR A 78 -16.03 -9.51 5.58
C THR A 78 -15.23 -8.24 5.30
N ALA A 79 -15.26 -7.25 6.21
CA ALA A 79 -14.47 -6.01 6.08
C ALA A 79 -12.97 -6.23 6.22
N TRP A 80 -12.58 -7.31 6.88
CA TRP A 80 -11.18 -7.64 7.10
C TRP A 80 -10.38 -6.52 7.77
N ARG A 81 -10.94 -5.97 8.84
CA ARG A 81 -10.36 -4.92 9.68
C ARG A 81 -9.99 -5.49 11.05
N GLY A 82 -9.01 -4.88 11.69
CA GLY A 82 -8.63 -5.19 13.04
C GLY A 82 -7.19 -5.64 13.21
N TRP A 83 -6.84 -6.01 14.41
CA TRP A 83 -5.50 -6.44 14.79
C TRP A 83 -5.25 -7.93 14.51
N PHE A 84 -4.03 -8.25 14.10
CA PHE A 84 -3.48 -9.61 14.05
C PHE A 84 -2.18 -9.70 14.87
N PRO A 85 -1.95 -10.83 15.58
CA PRO A 85 -0.78 -11.02 16.42
C PRO A 85 0.49 -11.26 15.62
N LEU A 86 1.63 -11.27 16.30
CA LEU A 86 2.94 -11.61 15.75
C LEU A 86 2.89 -12.94 14.98
N GLY A 87 3.32 -12.94 13.73
CA GLY A 87 3.28 -14.10 12.87
C GLY A 87 1.89 -14.47 12.33
N GLY A 88 0.87 -13.65 12.58
CA GLY A 88 -0.50 -13.90 12.13
C GLY A 88 -0.73 -13.67 10.64
N GLU A 89 0.19 -12.99 9.95
CA GLU A 89 0.16 -12.78 8.50
C GLU A 89 1.22 -13.65 7.81
N LEU A 90 0.84 -14.23 6.67
CA LEU A 90 1.73 -15.08 5.87
C LEU A 90 2.15 -14.36 4.59
N THR A 91 3.45 -14.16 4.39
CA THR A 91 3.98 -13.73 3.10
C THR A 91 4.69 -14.90 2.43
N SER A 92 4.25 -15.24 1.20
CA SER A 92 4.78 -16.40 0.46
C SER A 92 4.71 -17.71 1.27
N GLY A 93 3.65 -17.87 2.08
CA GLY A 93 3.39 -19.06 2.90
C GLY A 93 4.24 -19.18 4.17
N ARG A 94 4.96 -18.13 4.55
CA ARG A 94 5.76 -18.08 5.78
C ARG A 94 5.25 -16.99 6.71
N PRO A 95 5.17 -17.23 8.04
CA PRO A 95 4.80 -16.21 9.00
C PRO A 95 5.77 -15.02 8.96
N ASP A 96 5.22 -13.82 8.86
CA ASP A 96 5.99 -12.58 8.97
C ASP A 96 6.27 -12.26 10.44
N ARG A 97 7.46 -11.73 10.72
CA ARG A 97 7.81 -11.30 12.07
C ARG A 97 7.32 -9.88 12.33
N LYS A 98 6.00 -9.72 12.26
CA LYS A 98 5.29 -8.49 12.59
C LYS A 98 3.91 -8.78 13.18
N GLU A 99 3.38 -7.83 13.91
CA GLU A 99 1.95 -7.69 14.21
C GLU A 99 1.41 -6.46 13.49
N GLY A 100 0.11 -6.32 13.35
CA GLY A 100 -0.43 -5.18 12.64
C GLY A 100 -1.89 -4.88 12.93
N LEU A 101 -2.29 -3.66 12.61
CA LEU A 101 -3.66 -3.19 12.62
C LEU A 101 -4.11 -2.89 11.18
N TYR A 102 -5.12 -3.60 10.72
CA TYR A 102 -5.71 -3.44 9.39
C TYR A 102 -6.88 -2.48 9.46
N LEU A 103 -6.81 -1.44 8.66
CA LEU A 103 -7.76 -0.35 8.55
C LEU A 103 -8.06 -0.06 7.07
N GLY A 104 -9.01 0.81 6.82
CA GLY A 104 -9.32 1.32 5.48
C GLY A 104 -10.32 2.45 5.59
N GLU A 105 -11.06 2.72 4.52
CA GLU A 105 -12.20 3.63 4.57
C GLU A 105 -13.19 3.14 5.63
N ASP A 106 -13.56 3.99 6.59
CA ASP A 106 -14.45 3.63 7.70
C ASP A 106 -15.91 3.76 7.25
N LEU A 107 -16.51 2.65 6.83
CA LEU A 107 -17.82 2.61 6.17
C LEU A 107 -18.89 2.10 7.13
N GLY A 108 -19.94 2.88 7.31
CA GLY A 108 -21.13 2.49 8.08
C GLY A 108 -21.98 1.43 7.37
N ALA A 109 -22.92 0.85 8.10
CA ALA A 109 -23.82 -0.17 7.57
C ALA A 109 -24.77 0.35 6.47
N ASP A 110 -24.93 1.66 6.37
CA ASP A 110 -25.72 2.38 5.36
C ASP A 110 -24.96 2.63 4.04
N ASP A 111 -23.65 2.39 4.01
CA ASP A 111 -22.89 2.45 2.76
C ASP A 111 -23.38 1.36 1.79
N PRO A 112 -23.67 1.69 0.53
CA PRO A 112 -24.21 0.73 -0.45
C PRO A 112 -23.32 -0.51 -0.66
N ARG A 113 -22.00 -0.39 -0.54
CA ARG A 113 -21.04 -1.48 -0.69
C ARG A 113 -21.15 -2.45 0.50
N VAL A 114 -21.29 -1.89 1.72
CA VAL A 114 -21.48 -2.68 2.95
C VAL A 114 -22.85 -3.37 2.93
N ALA A 115 -23.90 -2.63 2.57
CA ALA A 115 -25.25 -3.18 2.46
C ALA A 115 -25.35 -4.29 1.40
N ALA A 116 -24.55 -4.20 0.32
CA ALA A 116 -24.43 -5.24 -0.71
C ALA A 116 -23.51 -6.41 -0.32
N GLY A 117 -22.88 -6.36 0.86
CA GLY A 117 -21.96 -7.41 1.35
C GLY A 117 -20.62 -7.47 0.62
N TRP A 118 -20.15 -6.36 0.04
CA TRP A 118 -18.86 -6.36 -0.63
C TRP A 118 -17.72 -6.69 0.34
N PRO A 119 -16.85 -7.67 0.03
CA PRO A 119 -15.69 -7.97 0.85
C PRO A 119 -14.75 -6.77 0.95
N LEU A 120 -13.99 -6.68 2.05
CA LEU A 120 -13.03 -5.61 2.33
C LEU A 120 -13.67 -4.21 2.51
N HIS A 121 -15.00 -4.12 2.57
CA HIS A 121 -15.76 -2.90 2.84
C HIS A 121 -16.50 -3.03 4.18
N GLY A 122 -16.37 -2.03 5.05
CA GLY A 122 -17.03 -2.01 6.35
C GLY A 122 -16.35 -1.08 7.35
N ALA A 123 -16.85 -1.10 8.58
CA ALA A 123 -16.32 -0.29 9.65
C ALA A 123 -14.93 -0.75 10.09
N ASN A 124 -14.09 0.20 10.48
CA ASN A 124 -12.85 -0.09 11.18
C ASN A 124 -13.15 -0.55 12.62
N LEU A 125 -12.26 -1.36 13.19
CA LEU A 125 -12.31 -1.72 14.60
C LEU A 125 -11.33 -0.83 15.36
N TRP A 126 -11.85 -0.12 16.36
CA TRP A 126 -11.10 0.82 17.19
C TRP A 126 -11.01 0.34 18.63
N PRO A 127 -9.84 0.47 19.30
CA PRO A 127 -9.72 0.12 20.71
C PRO A 127 -10.43 1.16 21.61
N ASP A 128 -11.28 0.72 22.52
CA ASP A 128 -12.05 1.61 23.42
C ASP A 128 -11.17 2.52 24.28
N GLY A 129 -9.99 2.05 24.68
CA GLY A 129 -9.08 2.76 25.57
C GLY A 129 -8.15 3.76 24.88
N LEU A 130 -8.24 3.97 23.56
CA LEU A 130 -7.29 4.80 22.80
C LEU A 130 -8.02 5.63 21.72
N PRO A 131 -8.90 6.57 22.13
CA PRO A 131 -9.74 7.33 21.19
C PRO A 131 -8.92 8.22 20.24
N GLU A 132 -7.73 8.66 20.64
CA GLU A 132 -6.82 9.48 19.81
C GLU A 132 -6.28 8.74 18.58
N LEU A 133 -6.23 7.41 18.59
CA LEU A 133 -5.76 6.60 17.45
C LEU A 133 -6.63 6.83 16.21
N ARG A 134 -7.94 6.86 16.39
CA ARG A 134 -8.88 7.07 15.30
C ARG A 134 -8.62 8.42 14.61
N GLY A 135 -8.59 9.50 15.39
CA GLY A 135 -8.36 10.84 14.82
C GLY A 135 -6.98 10.98 14.16
N ALA A 136 -5.94 10.36 14.74
CA ALA A 136 -4.59 10.37 14.13
C ALA A 136 -4.57 9.64 12.77
N VAL A 137 -5.25 8.50 12.66
CA VAL A 137 -5.36 7.73 11.41
C VAL A 137 -6.19 8.47 10.37
N GLU A 138 -7.37 8.98 10.73
CA GLU A 138 -8.28 9.66 9.81
C GLU A 138 -7.63 10.91 9.21
N ASP A 139 -6.98 11.74 10.03
CA ASP A 139 -6.29 12.96 9.57
C ASP A 139 -5.10 12.63 8.66
N TYR A 140 -4.29 11.62 9.02
CA TYR A 140 -3.17 11.18 8.19
C TYR A 140 -3.65 10.61 6.86
N LEU A 141 -4.69 9.76 6.87
CA LEU A 141 -5.24 9.16 5.65
C LEU A 141 -5.79 10.21 4.69
N ALA A 142 -6.49 11.22 5.19
CA ALA A 142 -7.00 12.30 4.34
C ALA A 142 -5.86 13.01 3.57
N ALA A 143 -4.76 13.31 4.26
CA ALA A 143 -3.60 13.94 3.64
C ALA A 143 -2.84 12.98 2.69
N ALA A 144 -2.70 11.71 3.06
CA ALA A 144 -2.04 10.70 2.24
C ALA A 144 -2.84 10.37 0.96
N VAL A 145 -4.16 10.37 1.02
CA VAL A 145 -5.03 10.21 -0.16
C VAL A 145 -4.85 11.38 -1.12
N ALA A 146 -4.78 12.62 -0.63
CA ALA A 146 -4.51 13.79 -1.48
C ALA A 146 -3.15 13.68 -2.19
N ALA A 147 -2.12 13.17 -1.50
CA ALA A 147 -0.82 12.89 -2.11
C ALA A 147 -0.90 11.77 -3.16
N ALA A 148 -1.67 10.71 -2.90
CA ALA A 148 -1.89 9.62 -3.86
C ALA A 148 -2.60 10.10 -5.13
N GLU A 149 -3.62 10.95 -4.99
CA GLU A 149 -4.31 11.57 -6.12
C GLU A 149 -3.39 12.48 -6.95
N ALA A 150 -2.49 13.23 -6.30
CA ALA A 150 -1.49 14.02 -6.99
C ALA A 150 -0.52 13.12 -7.78
N LEU A 151 -0.06 12.02 -7.19
CA LEU A 151 0.77 11.03 -7.88
C LEU A 151 0.04 10.43 -9.08
N MET A 152 -1.24 10.05 -8.92
CA MET A 152 -2.04 9.51 -10.03
C MET A 152 -2.20 10.49 -11.19
N ARG A 153 -2.33 11.81 -10.91
CA ARG A 153 -2.28 12.86 -11.95
C ARG A 153 -0.95 12.86 -12.69
N GLY A 154 0.17 12.84 -11.95
CA GLY A 154 1.51 12.78 -12.53
C GLY A 154 1.72 11.54 -13.40
N MET A 155 1.24 10.39 -12.95
CA MET A 155 1.32 9.12 -13.68
C MET A 155 0.46 9.11 -14.95
N ALA A 156 -0.75 9.71 -14.90
CA ALA A 156 -1.56 9.89 -16.11
C ALA A 156 -0.82 10.72 -17.15
N LEU A 157 -0.26 11.87 -16.75
CA LEU A 157 0.53 12.73 -17.63
C LEU A 157 1.78 12.01 -18.19
N ALA A 158 2.50 11.24 -17.36
CA ALA A 158 3.65 10.44 -17.79
C ALA A 158 3.30 9.38 -18.85
N LEU A 159 2.06 8.92 -18.86
CA LEU A 159 1.53 7.98 -19.85
C LEU A 159 0.96 8.67 -21.09
N GLY A 160 0.94 10.01 -21.15
CA GLY A 160 0.34 10.80 -22.21
C GLY A 160 -1.18 10.87 -22.15
N LEU A 161 -1.75 10.64 -20.97
CA LEU A 161 -3.20 10.69 -20.70
C LEU A 161 -3.58 12.04 -20.07
N ALA A 162 -4.88 12.36 -20.06
CA ALA A 162 -5.39 13.52 -19.32
C ALA A 162 -5.08 13.39 -17.82
N ALA A 163 -4.80 14.50 -17.14
CA ALA A 163 -4.42 14.50 -15.72
C ALA A 163 -5.48 13.87 -14.80
N ASP A 164 -6.75 13.97 -15.16
CA ASP A 164 -7.89 13.43 -14.43
C ASP A 164 -8.32 12.02 -14.90
N HIS A 165 -7.59 11.40 -15.82
CA HIS A 165 -7.95 10.12 -16.44
C HIS A 165 -8.30 9.04 -15.42
N PHE A 166 -7.49 8.87 -14.41
CA PHE A 166 -7.74 7.86 -13.38
C PHE A 166 -8.86 8.28 -12.42
N ALA A 167 -8.87 9.55 -12.00
CA ALA A 167 -9.86 10.08 -11.06
C ALA A 167 -11.30 10.06 -11.62
N THR A 168 -11.46 10.24 -12.93
CA THR A 168 -12.76 10.12 -13.62
C THR A 168 -13.10 8.68 -14.03
N GLY A 169 -12.13 7.78 -13.97
CA GLY A 169 -12.20 6.38 -14.36
C GLY A 169 -12.07 5.41 -13.17
N ILE A 170 -10.99 4.63 -13.22
CA ILE A 170 -10.77 3.49 -12.31
C ILE A 170 -10.52 3.86 -10.85
N THR A 171 -10.15 5.10 -10.54
CA THR A 171 -10.00 5.58 -9.16
C THR A 171 -11.06 6.61 -8.77
N ARG A 172 -12.23 6.60 -9.44
CA ARG A 172 -13.34 7.48 -9.06
C ARG A 172 -13.86 7.22 -7.64
N ARG A 173 -13.78 5.98 -7.19
CA ARG A 173 -14.01 5.52 -5.82
C ARG A 173 -12.91 4.51 -5.48
N PRO A 174 -11.72 4.98 -5.09
CA PRO A 174 -10.60 4.10 -4.86
C PRO A 174 -10.89 3.15 -3.69
N THR A 175 -10.39 1.93 -3.78
CA THR A 175 -10.32 1.03 -2.64
C THR A 175 -9.12 1.45 -1.80
N LEU A 176 -9.38 1.88 -0.57
CA LEU A 176 -8.35 2.34 0.36
C LEU A 176 -8.11 1.30 1.44
N LEU A 177 -6.90 0.77 1.49
CA LEU A 177 -6.46 -0.13 2.54
C LEU A 177 -5.28 0.52 3.26
N PHE A 178 -5.35 0.59 4.56
CA PHE A 178 -4.29 1.18 5.39
C PHE A 178 -3.83 0.19 6.44
N ARG A 179 -2.55 0.18 6.74
CA ARG A 179 -1.97 -0.69 7.76
C ARG A 179 -1.09 0.10 8.70
N ILE A 180 -1.08 -0.31 9.95
CA ILE A 180 -0.05 0.06 10.92
C ILE A 180 0.67 -1.23 11.26
N PHE A 181 1.95 -1.34 10.88
CA PHE A 181 2.76 -2.51 11.16
C PHE A 181 3.78 -2.21 12.25
N HIS A 182 3.90 -3.15 13.18
CA HIS A 182 4.88 -3.16 14.23
C HIS A 182 5.79 -4.39 14.09
N TYR A 183 7.07 -4.13 14.00
CA TYR A 183 8.13 -5.13 13.90
C TYR A 183 8.91 -5.11 15.22
N PRO A 184 8.75 -6.11 16.10
CA PRO A 184 9.42 -6.12 17.39
C PRO A 184 10.95 -6.24 17.23
N PRO A 185 11.75 -5.78 18.24
CA PRO A 185 13.20 -5.90 18.22
C PRO A 185 13.64 -7.35 18.26
N GLY A 186 14.90 -7.62 17.88
CA GLY A 186 15.57 -8.92 18.14
C GLY A 186 15.25 -10.02 17.14
N GLY A 187 15.22 -9.76 15.84
CA GLY A 187 15.29 -10.80 14.78
C GLY A 187 16.70 -11.28 14.52
N VAL A 188 16.87 -12.54 14.09
CA VAL A 188 18.09 -13.01 13.45
C VAL A 188 18.09 -12.61 11.98
N ALA A 189 19.23 -12.64 11.31
CA ALA A 189 19.37 -12.14 9.92
C ALA A 189 18.38 -12.77 8.90
N ASP A 190 17.86 -13.96 9.20
CA ASP A 190 16.89 -14.69 8.36
C ASP A 190 15.43 -14.47 8.75
N ASP A 191 15.16 -13.73 9.84
CA ASP A 191 13.80 -13.40 10.26
C ASP A 191 13.27 -12.22 9.43
N LEU A 192 12.53 -12.53 8.38
CA LEU A 192 11.88 -11.51 7.57
C LEU A 192 10.73 -10.86 8.33
N GLY A 193 10.78 -9.54 8.47
CA GLY A 193 9.63 -8.75 8.93
C GLY A 193 8.47 -8.88 7.95
N VAL A 194 8.79 -8.86 6.64
CA VAL A 194 7.90 -9.22 5.53
C VAL A 194 8.72 -9.96 4.48
N GLY A 195 8.22 -11.12 4.04
CA GLY A 195 8.82 -11.90 2.97
C GLY A 195 8.85 -11.17 1.63
N GLU A 196 9.59 -11.70 0.64
CA GLU A 196 9.60 -11.16 -0.72
C GLU A 196 8.18 -11.22 -1.32
N HIS A 197 7.68 -10.07 -1.78
CA HIS A 197 6.36 -9.92 -2.39
C HIS A 197 6.32 -8.70 -3.31
N SER A 198 5.27 -8.58 -4.09
CA SER A 198 4.84 -7.35 -4.78
C SER A 198 3.45 -6.94 -4.29
N ASP A 199 3.15 -5.66 -4.33
CA ASP A 199 1.84 -5.14 -3.96
C ASP A 199 0.80 -5.37 -5.05
N TYR A 200 -0.47 -5.49 -4.68
CA TYR A 200 -1.51 -5.96 -5.58
C TYR A 200 -2.15 -4.85 -6.42
N GLY A 201 -2.21 -3.63 -5.90
CA GLY A 201 -3.00 -2.53 -6.43
C GLY A 201 -2.31 -1.63 -7.44
N LEU A 202 -2.59 -0.32 -7.32
CA LEU A 202 -1.97 0.71 -8.15
C LEU A 202 -0.71 1.27 -7.50
N LEU A 203 -0.86 1.90 -6.34
CA LEU A 203 0.21 2.56 -5.60
C LEU A 203 0.18 2.17 -4.14
N THR A 204 1.36 2.01 -3.57
CA THR A 204 1.56 2.05 -2.13
C THR A 204 2.31 3.32 -1.75
N LEU A 205 1.76 4.08 -0.81
CA LEU A 205 2.42 5.21 -0.17
C LEU A 205 2.83 4.77 1.23
N LEU A 206 4.11 4.56 1.44
CA LEU A 206 4.66 4.03 2.67
C LEU A 206 5.29 5.14 3.51
N GLY A 207 4.67 5.47 4.64
CA GLY A 207 5.33 6.12 5.75
C GLY A 207 6.13 5.11 6.57
N GLN A 208 7.30 5.49 7.06
CA GLN A 208 8.12 4.63 7.92
C GLN A 208 8.86 5.44 8.97
N ASP A 209 9.18 4.80 10.09
CA ASP A 209 10.00 5.38 11.13
C ASP A 209 11.49 5.49 10.72
N ALA A 210 12.37 5.85 11.65
CA ALA A 210 13.79 6.05 11.39
C ALA A 210 14.62 4.74 11.33
N HIS A 211 14.02 3.56 11.49
CA HIS A 211 14.79 2.32 11.71
C HIS A 211 15.11 1.52 10.43
N GLY A 212 14.46 1.82 9.31
CA GLY A 212 14.78 1.20 8.01
C GLY A 212 14.36 -0.26 7.89
N GLY A 213 15.10 -1.02 7.06
CA GLY A 213 14.87 -2.45 6.85
C GLY A 213 14.11 -2.81 5.58
N LEU A 214 13.55 -1.84 4.85
CA LEU A 214 12.95 -2.08 3.54
C LEU A 214 14.05 -2.27 2.47
N GLU A 215 13.88 -3.28 1.64
CA GLU A 215 14.72 -3.53 0.47
C GLU A 215 13.86 -3.80 -0.76
N VAL A 216 14.24 -3.26 -1.90
CA VAL A 216 13.60 -3.49 -3.20
C VAL A 216 14.53 -4.25 -4.13
N ARG A 217 13.96 -5.15 -4.95
CA ARG A 217 14.71 -5.94 -5.91
C ARG A 217 14.86 -5.20 -7.24
N ALA A 218 16.09 -4.91 -7.59
CA ALA A 218 16.43 -4.31 -8.89
C ALA A 218 16.14 -5.26 -10.06
N ALA A 219 16.16 -4.75 -11.29
CA ALA A 219 15.93 -5.55 -12.48
C ALA A 219 17.01 -6.62 -12.74
N ASP A 220 18.22 -6.41 -12.23
CA ASP A 220 19.32 -7.38 -12.28
C ASP A 220 19.28 -8.44 -11.16
N GLY A 221 18.24 -8.38 -10.30
CA GLY A 221 18.04 -9.30 -9.18
C GLY A 221 18.74 -8.90 -7.88
N SER A 222 19.55 -7.86 -7.87
CA SER A 222 20.20 -7.35 -6.66
C SER A 222 19.20 -6.65 -5.73
N TRP A 223 19.48 -6.64 -4.41
CA TRP A 223 18.68 -5.93 -3.43
C TRP A 223 19.24 -4.53 -3.18
N ILE A 224 18.36 -3.53 -3.23
CA ILE A 224 18.65 -2.13 -2.96
C ILE A 224 17.99 -1.77 -1.62
N ALA A 225 18.79 -1.35 -0.64
CA ALA A 225 18.26 -0.84 0.62
C ALA A 225 17.51 0.48 0.39
N VAL A 226 16.37 0.63 1.09
CA VAL A 226 15.50 1.82 1.04
C VAL A 226 15.45 2.46 2.44
N PRO A 227 16.54 3.15 2.84
CA PRO A 227 16.62 3.76 4.17
C PRO A 227 15.61 4.90 4.33
N PRO A 228 15.12 5.17 5.55
CA PRO A 228 14.30 6.34 5.82
C PRO A 228 14.99 7.65 5.44
N ARG A 229 14.22 8.60 4.91
CA ARG A 229 14.68 9.94 4.53
C ARG A 229 13.79 11.01 5.15
N GLY A 230 13.99 11.31 6.43
CA GLY A 230 13.12 12.26 7.14
C GLY A 230 11.65 11.82 7.06
N ARG A 231 10.79 12.71 6.57
CA ARG A 231 9.35 12.46 6.36
C ARG A 231 8.99 12.12 4.91
N ALA A 232 9.98 11.88 4.04
CA ALA A 232 9.70 11.43 2.68
C ALA A 232 8.94 10.10 2.70
N LEU A 233 7.90 10.00 1.88
CA LEU A 233 7.23 8.72 1.65
C LEU A 233 8.04 7.86 0.68
N VAL A 234 7.99 6.55 0.85
CA VAL A 234 8.37 5.61 -0.21
C VAL A 234 7.13 5.27 -1.01
N VAL A 235 7.22 5.40 -2.33
CA VAL A 235 6.12 5.04 -3.23
C VAL A 235 6.56 3.89 -4.12
N ASN A 236 5.69 2.91 -4.26
CA ASN A 236 5.90 1.80 -5.20
C ASN A 236 4.66 1.50 -6.04
N ILE A 237 4.95 0.94 -7.21
CA ILE A 237 3.96 0.48 -8.19
C ILE A 237 3.49 -0.92 -7.79
N GLY A 238 2.17 -1.14 -7.85
CA GLY A 238 1.58 -2.45 -7.64
C GLY A 238 1.30 -3.21 -8.94
N ASP A 239 0.98 -4.50 -8.78
CA ASP A 239 0.75 -5.46 -9.86
C ASP A 239 -0.33 -4.99 -10.85
N MET A 240 -1.40 -4.39 -10.32
CA MET A 240 -2.50 -3.92 -11.17
C MET A 240 -2.08 -2.75 -12.04
N PHE A 241 -1.22 -1.86 -11.53
CA PHE A 241 -0.73 -0.76 -12.36
C PHE A 241 0.27 -1.23 -13.43
N GLU A 242 1.10 -2.24 -13.13
CA GLU A 242 1.93 -2.90 -14.14
C GLU A 242 1.06 -3.48 -15.26
N ARG A 243 -0.01 -4.22 -14.91
CA ARG A 243 -0.95 -4.77 -15.86
C ARG A 243 -1.61 -3.68 -16.72
N LEU A 244 -2.24 -2.69 -16.08
CA LEU A 244 -2.97 -1.61 -16.77
C LEU A 244 -2.06 -0.85 -17.72
N THR A 245 -0.81 -0.62 -17.34
CA THR A 245 0.18 0.07 -18.17
C THR A 245 0.91 -0.83 -19.17
N ARG A 246 0.49 -2.10 -19.28
CA ARG A 246 1.07 -3.10 -20.20
C ARG A 246 2.57 -3.26 -19.98
N GLY A 247 3.01 -3.25 -18.72
CA GLY A 247 4.40 -3.38 -18.30
C GLY A 247 5.25 -2.12 -18.47
N ARG A 248 4.67 -0.97 -18.80
CA ARG A 248 5.43 0.31 -18.86
C ARG A 248 5.85 0.78 -17.48
N PHE A 249 5.04 0.56 -16.46
CA PHE A 249 5.38 0.72 -15.06
C PHE A 249 5.65 -0.65 -14.45
N ARG A 250 6.63 -0.73 -13.59
CA ARG A 250 7.12 -1.99 -13.04
C ARG A 250 6.62 -2.21 -11.61
N SER A 251 5.97 -3.33 -11.33
CA SER A 251 5.74 -3.80 -9.97
C SER A 251 6.98 -4.54 -9.49
N ALA A 252 7.75 -3.91 -8.59
CA ALA A 252 9.02 -4.45 -8.15
C ALA A 252 8.87 -5.26 -6.85
N PRO A 253 9.46 -6.47 -6.76
CA PRO A 253 9.49 -7.24 -5.54
C PRO A 253 10.25 -6.50 -4.44
N HIS A 254 9.77 -6.61 -3.21
CA HIS A 254 10.38 -6.00 -2.05
C HIS A 254 10.18 -6.85 -0.80
N ARG A 255 10.96 -6.58 0.23
CA ARG A 255 10.93 -7.28 1.51
C ARG A 255 11.31 -6.38 2.67
N VAL A 256 11.06 -6.80 3.89
CA VAL A 256 11.48 -6.09 5.10
C VAL A 256 12.33 -7.00 5.97
N ILE A 257 13.51 -6.51 6.37
CA ILE A 257 14.42 -7.16 7.32
C ILE A 257 14.63 -6.20 8.48
N ASN A 258 14.06 -6.49 9.65
CA ASN A 258 14.33 -5.69 10.84
C ASN A 258 15.59 -6.17 11.56
N ALA A 259 16.74 -5.81 11.01
CA ALA A 259 18.06 -6.12 11.61
C ALA A 259 18.57 -5.02 12.57
N SER A 260 17.75 -3.99 12.84
CA SER A 260 18.18 -2.83 13.65
C SER A 260 18.38 -3.15 15.14
N GLY A 261 17.83 -4.26 15.63
CA GLY A 261 17.75 -4.58 17.06
C GLY A 261 16.76 -3.69 17.83
N ARG A 262 16.01 -2.83 17.14
CA ARG A 262 14.98 -1.93 17.69
C ARG A 262 13.62 -2.29 17.13
N GLU A 263 12.57 -1.87 17.80
CA GLU A 263 11.23 -1.90 17.20
C GLU A 263 11.19 -0.99 15.96
N ARG A 264 10.34 -1.33 15.01
CA ARG A 264 10.09 -0.55 13.78
C ARG A 264 8.61 -0.39 13.57
N LEU A 265 8.20 0.79 13.12
CA LEU A 265 6.85 1.07 12.67
C LEU A 265 6.82 1.41 11.17
N SER A 266 5.74 1.04 10.51
CA SER A 266 5.47 1.50 9.14
C SER A 266 3.98 1.61 8.87
N TRP A 267 3.61 2.55 7.96
CA TRP A 267 2.25 2.96 7.68
C TRP A 267 1.98 2.95 6.17
N PRO A 268 1.80 1.77 5.54
CA PRO A 268 1.45 1.71 4.13
C PRO A 268 -0.02 2.05 3.89
N LEU A 269 -0.26 3.00 2.99
CA LEU A 269 -1.53 3.23 2.33
C LEU A 269 -1.50 2.58 0.96
N PHE A 270 -2.37 1.62 0.72
CA PHE A 270 -2.64 1.05 -0.60
C PHE A 270 -3.77 1.85 -1.23
N TYR A 271 -3.46 2.51 -2.33
CA TYR A 271 -4.38 3.31 -3.13
C TYR A 271 -4.69 2.55 -4.42
N ASP A 272 -5.84 1.91 -4.45
CA ASP A 272 -6.18 0.87 -5.41
C ASP A 272 -7.37 1.29 -6.30
N PRO A 273 -7.62 0.59 -7.42
CA PRO A 273 -8.81 0.85 -8.24
C PRO A 273 -10.11 0.75 -7.45
N ASP A 274 -11.18 1.35 -7.97
CA ASP A 274 -12.54 1.00 -7.55
C ASP A 274 -12.69 -0.53 -7.61
N PHE A 275 -13.22 -1.10 -6.55
CA PHE A 275 -13.36 -2.55 -6.38
C PHE A 275 -14.08 -3.24 -7.55
N ALA A 276 -15.04 -2.55 -8.16
CA ALA A 276 -15.78 -3.02 -9.32
C ALA A 276 -15.15 -2.62 -10.68
N ALA A 277 -14.01 -1.91 -10.68
CA ALA A 277 -13.37 -1.50 -11.92
C ALA A 277 -12.83 -2.69 -12.70
N SER A 278 -13.00 -2.67 -14.05
CA SER A 278 -12.33 -3.62 -14.93
C SER A 278 -10.81 -3.46 -14.86
N VAL A 279 -10.10 -4.59 -14.89
CA VAL A 279 -8.64 -4.64 -14.95
C VAL A 279 -8.09 -4.67 -16.38
N ASP A 280 -8.89 -4.27 -17.37
CA ASP A 280 -8.46 -4.23 -18.77
C ASP A 280 -7.29 -3.26 -18.98
N PRO A 281 -6.28 -3.65 -19.79
CA PRO A 281 -5.15 -2.78 -20.06
C PRO A 281 -5.57 -1.47 -20.73
N LEU A 282 -4.88 -0.38 -20.36
CA LEU A 282 -5.05 0.93 -21.00
C LEU A 282 -4.75 0.86 -22.50
N PRO A 283 -5.40 1.71 -23.33
CA PRO A 283 -5.16 1.78 -24.78
C PRO A 283 -3.84 2.52 -25.11
N ILE A 284 -2.76 2.10 -24.49
CA ILE A 284 -1.41 2.64 -24.67
C ILE A 284 -0.47 1.56 -25.24
N PRO A 285 0.63 1.92 -25.92
CA PRO A 285 1.60 0.94 -26.39
C PRO A 285 2.16 0.09 -25.25
N ALA A 286 2.27 -1.23 -25.45
CA ALA A 286 2.94 -2.11 -24.52
C ALA A 286 4.44 -1.84 -24.50
N THR A 287 5.09 -2.12 -23.35
CA THR A 287 6.55 -2.18 -23.32
C THR A 287 7.05 -3.40 -24.09
N THR A 288 8.22 -3.29 -24.72
CA THR A 288 8.95 -4.44 -25.28
C THR A 288 9.78 -5.16 -24.22
N ARG A 289 9.87 -4.61 -23.00
CA ARG A 289 10.72 -5.09 -21.90
C ARG A 289 9.87 -5.77 -20.82
N LEU A 290 9.14 -6.83 -21.20
CA LEU A 290 8.48 -7.66 -20.21
C LEU A 290 9.55 -8.48 -19.47
N LEU A 291 9.67 -8.26 -18.17
CA LEU A 291 10.50 -9.09 -17.30
C LEU A 291 9.68 -10.29 -16.83
N SER A 292 10.33 -11.46 -16.75
CA SER A 292 9.70 -12.59 -16.07
C SER A 292 9.45 -12.23 -14.62
N ARG A 293 8.24 -12.52 -14.14
CA ARG A 293 7.92 -12.29 -12.72
C ARG A 293 8.74 -13.22 -11.83
N TRP A 294 9.14 -12.71 -10.72
CA TRP A 294 9.93 -13.40 -9.70
C TRP A 294 9.19 -14.60 -9.07
N ASP A 295 7.85 -14.54 -9.00
CA ASP A 295 6.97 -15.55 -8.43
C ASP A 295 6.39 -16.54 -9.47
N GLY A 296 6.78 -16.38 -10.74
CA GLY A 296 6.22 -17.16 -11.86
C GLY A 296 4.76 -16.86 -12.17
N GLY A 297 4.15 -15.86 -11.51
CA GLY A 297 2.77 -15.45 -11.75
C GLY A 297 2.58 -14.72 -13.06
N ASP A 298 1.37 -14.75 -13.59
CA ASP A 298 0.96 -13.97 -14.77
C ASP A 298 -0.06 -12.89 -14.38
N VAL A 299 0.44 -11.70 -14.09
CA VAL A 299 -0.42 -10.55 -13.82
C VAL A 299 -1.10 -10.03 -15.10
N HIS A 300 -0.47 -10.24 -16.25
CA HIS A 300 -1.02 -9.80 -17.53
C HIS A 300 -2.19 -10.64 -18.03
N GLY A 301 -2.32 -11.88 -17.55
CA GLY A 301 -3.46 -12.77 -17.81
C GLY A 301 -4.68 -12.51 -16.92
N ALA A 302 -4.59 -11.63 -15.90
CA ALA A 302 -5.73 -11.33 -15.05
C ALA A 302 -6.90 -10.74 -15.86
N SER A 303 -8.14 -11.02 -15.47
CA SER A 303 -9.36 -10.55 -16.12
C SER A 303 -10.46 -10.35 -15.07
N GLY A 304 -11.55 -9.72 -15.42
CA GLY A 304 -12.64 -9.41 -14.49
C GLY A 304 -12.47 -8.07 -13.79
N THR A 305 -12.83 -8.00 -12.53
CA THR A 305 -12.73 -6.79 -11.71
C THR A 305 -11.47 -6.78 -10.84
N TYR A 306 -11.11 -5.58 -10.35
CA TYR A 306 -10.05 -5.46 -9.35
C TYR A 306 -10.40 -6.23 -8.06
N GLY A 307 -11.67 -6.20 -7.67
CA GLY A 307 -12.16 -6.94 -6.51
C GLY A 307 -11.89 -8.45 -6.60
N ASP A 308 -12.19 -9.08 -7.76
CA ASP A 308 -11.93 -10.50 -7.99
C ASP A 308 -10.43 -10.82 -7.84
N TYR A 309 -9.59 -9.97 -8.43
CA TYR A 309 -8.13 -10.11 -8.31
C TYR A 309 -7.66 -9.98 -6.86
N LEU A 310 -8.12 -8.93 -6.15
CA LEU A 310 -7.72 -8.64 -4.77
C LEU A 310 -8.14 -9.76 -3.81
N ILE A 311 -9.37 -10.24 -3.90
CA ILE A 311 -9.88 -11.35 -3.06
C ILE A 311 -9.02 -12.60 -3.25
N GLY A 312 -8.69 -12.93 -4.50
CA GLY A 312 -7.83 -14.08 -4.81
C GLY A 312 -6.40 -13.97 -4.23
N LYS A 313 -5.93 -12.75 -3.96
CA LYS A 313 -4.62 -12.50 -3.32
C LYS A 313 -4.71 -12.49 -1.80
N VAL A 314 -5.65 -11.73 -1.26
CA VAL A 314 -5.80 -11.53 0.19
C VAL A 314 -6.12 -12.85 0.91
N GLY A 315 -6.90 -13.74 0.28
CA GLY A 315 -7.21 -15.06 0.83
C GLY A 315 -5.99 -15.96 1.07
N LYS A 316 -4.87 -15.69 0.40
CA LYS A 316 -3.61 -16.43 0.61
C LYS A 316 -2.81 -15.96 1.81
N VAL A 317 -3.02 -14.72 2.24
CA VAL A 317 -2.28 -14.07 3.32
C VAL A 317 -2.86 -14.48 4.69
N PHE A 318 -4.18 -14.69 4.77
CA PHE A 318 -4.90 -15.16 5.95
C PHE A 318 -5.84 -16.33 5.61
N PRO A 319 -5.32 -17.54 5.35
CA PRO A 319 -6.15 -18.66 4.89
C PRO A 319 -7.27 -19.04 5.87
N GLU A 320 -7.02 -18.91 7.18
CA GLU A 320 -8.01 -19.25 8.22
C GLU A 320 -9.20 -18.27 8.23
N LEU A 321 -8.96 -17.00 7.90
CA LEU A 321 -10.01 -15.98 7.80
C LEU A 321 -10.74 -16.06 6.47
N ALA A 322 -10.06 -16.42 5.40
CA ALA A 322 -10.64 -16.52 4.07
C ALA A 322 -11.85 -17.47 4.04
N GLY A 323 -11.72 -18.66 4.63
CA GLY A 323 -12.82 -19.62 4.71
C GLY A 323 -14.01 -19.19 5.56
N LYS A 324 -13.82 -18.24 6.50
CA LYS A 324 -14.86 -17.76 7.40
C LYS A 324 -15.53 -16.46 6.94
N ALA A 325 -14.73 -15.57 6.35
CA ALA A 325 -15.15 -14.21 6.04
C ALA A 325 -15.53 -14.02 4.56
N LEU A 326 -14.89 -14.74 3.65
CA LEU A 326 -15.11 -14.56 2.21
C LEU A 326 -16.16 -15.52 1.64
N GLY A 327 -16.62 -16.54 2.42
CA GLY A 327 -17.64 -17.49 1.95
C GLY A 327 -17.31 -18.12 0.59
N ASP A 328 -18.24 -18.89 0.03
CA ASP A 328 -18.12 -19.40 -1.34
C ASP A 328 -18.38 -18.26 -2.37
N PHE A 329 -17.45 -17.34 -2.53
CA PHE A 329 -17.36 -16.52 -3.74
C PHE A 329 -16.55 -17.31 -4.78
N GLY A 330 -17.15 -18.38 -5.27
CA GLY A 330 -16.69 -19.23 -6.35
C GLY A 330 -17.55 -19.01 -7.59
#